data_79e99571a5d0bbc649dada8f49346a3f
#
_entry.id   79e99571a5d0bbc649dada8f49346a3f
#
_cell.length_a   1.000
_cell.length_b   1.000
_cell.length_c   1.000
_cell.angle_alpha   90.00
_cell.angle_beta   90.00
_cell.angle_gamma   90.00
#
_symmetry.space_group_name_H-M   'P 1'
#
loop_
_entity.id
_entity.type
_entity.pdbx_description
1 polymer ?
#
loop_
_entity_poly.entity_id
_entity_poly.type
_entity_poly.pdbx_seq_one_letter_code
_entity_poly.pdbx_strand_id
1 'polypeptide(L)'
;MKFVSISGPKNDLDRMVNQYLSHYEIQLENALTELRSASKLEPYPGTNPYREPLQKAQKLLASCPGAKQQEISTGTMPVENAITLVNDMDTELAASDEERESLKAKEKEVSSLLEQVRLYVELDFDIPAILKLKHIKYRFGRIRKESFPQLQAFADRSDETILFKCHESDHYISLLYFTPDITSDRIDTVFSSLQFERIYLPDEYAGTPKTEVERLENELANLKAKEQALDAKDSEYLLTRQTSLWDASQVLKSYEANFNVRKYAACTHDKDHPFYILCGWMTKEDAEALHRDLAKDADTFFVLEDSKEHVTSIPPTKLKNIPLLRPFEMFVKMYGLPSYDEFDPTLLIAITYSIFFGFMFGDAGQGLVLLIGGFLLYKFKKIDLAAIISCCGFFSTIFGCLFGSVFGFEDVIPALWLKPTEAMTDLPFVGRLNTVFVVAIALGMGVILFTMILNMTTSFKNHDTEKTWFDTNGLAGFVFYFSLAATIVMFMSGHTLPAAAILIIMFVLPLLVMFFKEPLTAVLEKKSEKISGGVGMFITQGFFELFEVLLSYFSNTLSFVRVGAFAVSHAAMMQVVLMLAGAETGAPSIPVIVLGNLFVCGMEGLIVGIQVLRLEYYELFSRFYKGSGREFKPFYEK
;
A
#
# COMPACT_ATOMS: atom_id res chain seq x y z
N MET A 1 10.30 -12.58 21.40
CA MET A 1 10.51 -13.54 20.31
C MET A 1 11.55 -14.57 20.74
N LYS A 2 11.43 -15.81 20.27
CA LYS A 2 12.41 -16.89 20.45
C LYS A 2 12.84 -17.36 19.08
N PHE A 3 14.12 -17.64 18.92
CA PHE A 3 14.64 -18.29 17.73
C PHE A 3 14.50 -19.79 17.88
N VAL A 4 14.03 -20.44 16.85
CA VAL A 4 13.69 -21.86 16.84
C VAL A 4 14.45 -22.53 15.72
N SER A 5 15.14 -23.61 16.05
CA SER A 5 15.79 -24.50 15.08
C SER A 5 15.15 -25.87 15.16
N ILE A 6 14.64 -26.37 14.04
CA ILE A 6 13.97 -27.66 13.94
C ILE A 6 14.75 -28.51 12.96
N SER A 7 15.10 -29.72 13.37
CA SER A 7 15.79 -30.66 12.50
C SER A 7 15.18 -32.05 12.58
N GLY A 8 15.18 -32.77 11.47
CA GLY A 8 14.62 -34.11 11.35
C GLY A 8 15.05 -34.78 10.05
N PRO A 9 14.66 -36.04 9.81
CA PRO A 9 14.97 -36.76 8.58
C PRO A 9 14.45 -36.01 7.34
N LYS A 10 15.27 -35.94 6.30
CA LYS A 10 14.94 -35.15 5.07
C LYS A 10 13.57 -35.45 4.50
N ASN A 11 13.14 -36.70 4.50
CA ASN A 11 11.86 -37.12 3.90
C ASN A 11 10.66 -36.79 4.78
N ASP A 12 10.87 -36.36 6.02
CA ASP A 12 9.81 -36.07 6.99
C ASP A 12 9.39 -34.59 7.07
N LEU A 13 10.04 -33.72 6.29
CA LEU A 13 9.77 -32.30 6.31
C LEU A 13 8.29 -31.95 6.03
N ASP A 14 7.67 -32.61 5.06
CA ASP A 14 6.28 -32.34 4.69
C ASP A 14 5.30 -32.76 5.82
N ARG A 15 5.57 -33.89 6.48
CA ARG A 15 4.78 -34.30 7.64
C ARG A 15 4.90 -33.29 8.77
N MET A 16 6.10 -32.88 9.08
CA MET A 16 6.39 -31.89 10.12
C MET A 16 5.70 -30.56 9.83
N VAL A 17 5.77 -30.07 8.59
CA VAL A 17 5.13 -28.83 8.18
C VAL A 17 3.61 -28.95 8.28
N ASN A 18 3.01 -30.02 7.75
CA ASN A 18 1.56 -30.18 7.71
C ASN A 18 0.92 -30.48 9.07
N GLN A 19 1.59 -31.29 9.92
CA GLN A 19 1.02 -31.71 11.21
C GLN A 19 1.30 -30.73 12.34
N TYR A 20 2.41 -30.02 12.30
CA TYR A 20 2.84 -29.16 13.40
C TYR A 20 2.99 -27.70 12.99
N LEU A 21 3.85 -27.39 12.02
CA LEU A 21 4.24 -26.02 11.75
C LEU A 21 3.09 -25.14 11.22
N SER A 22 2.20 -25.70 10.41
CA SER A 22 1.05 -24.98 9.83
C SER A 22 0.04 -24.48 10.88
N HIS A 23 0.09 -24.97 12.11
CA HIS A 23 -0.80 -24.57 13.20
C HIS A 23 -0.26 -23.40 14.03
N TYR A 24 1.01 -23.01 13.81
CA TYR A 24 1.70 -21.98 14.58
C TYR A 24 2.16 -20.81 13.71
N GLU A 25 2.21 -19.64 14.30
CA GLU A 25 2.78 -18.47 13.63
C GLU A 25 4.30 -18.49 13.72
N ILE A 26 4.96 -18.81 12.61
CA ILE A 26 6.41 -18.78 12.49
C ILE A 26 6.85 -17.91 11.34
N GLN A 27 7.81 -17.02 11.57
CA GLN A 27 8.53 -16.34 10.51
C GLN A 27 9.79 -17.14 10.18
N LEU A 28 9.79 -17.78 9.02
CA LEU A 28 10.92 -18.58 8.56
C LEU A 28 12.09 -17.70 8.13
N GLU A 29 13.28 -18.12 8.51
CA GLU A 29 14.56 -17.54 8.08
C GLU A 29 15.33 -18.57 7.25
N ASN A 30 16.20 -18.09 6.36
CA ASN A 30 16.99 -19.01 5.54
C ASN A 30 18.07 -19.68 6.39
N ALA A 31 17.92 -20.98 6.62
CA ALA A 31 18.82 -21.76 7.47
C ALA A 31 20.28 -21.73 6.99
N LEU A 32 20.53 -21.61 5.68
CA LEU A 32 21.89 -21.48 5.13
C LEU A 32 22.56 -20.15 5.51
N THR A 33 21.76 -19.08 5.67
CA THR A 33 22.27 -17.77 6.06
C THR A 33 22.54 -17.69 7.55
N GLU A 34 21.66 -18.28 8.35
CA GLU A 34 21.76 -18.27 9.81
C GLU A 34 22.87 -19.19 10.32
N LEU A 35 23.02 -20.34 9.71
CA LEU A 35 23.98 -21.36 10.12
C LEU A 35 25.31 -21.33 9.31
N ARG A 36 25.79 -20.14 8.95
CA ARG A 36 27.03 -19.96 8.16
C ARG A 36 28.28 -20.63 8.80
N SER A 37 28.28 -20.86 10.09
CA SER A 37 29.36 -21.54 10.81
C SER A 37 29.33 -23.06 10.64
N ALA A 38 28.21 -23.66 10.23
CA ALA A 38 28.09 -25.07 9.98
C ALA A 38 28.59 -25.41 8.56
N SER A 39 29.81 -25.96 8.48
CA SER A 39 30.37 -26.45 7.21
C SER A 39 29.56 -27.63 6.69
N LYS A 40 29.19 -27.64 5.39
CA LYS A 40 28.49 -28.73 4.68
C LYS A 40 26.96 -28.73 4.73
N LEU A 41 26.34 -27.54 4.65
CA LEU A 41 24.91 -27.42 4.41
C LEU A 41 24.63 -27.10 2.92
N GLU A 42 23.61 -27.74 2.37
CA GLU A 42 23.12 -27.52 1.00
C GLU A 42 21.65 -27.05 1.02
N PRO A 43 21.20 -26.30 0.00
CA PRO A 43 19.79 -25.96 -0.09
C PRO A 43 18.94 -27.21 -0.30
N TYR A 44 17.73 -27.21 0.26
CA TYR A 44 16.81 -28.33 0.07
C TYR A 44 16.40 -28.43 -1.40
N PRO A 45 16.66 -29.55 -2.12
CA PRO A 45 16.34 -29.67 -3.54
C PRO A 45 14.84 -29.88 -3.76
N GLY A 46 14.32 -29.31 -4.85
CA GLY A 46 12.98 -29.62 -5.35
C GLY A 46 12.31 -28.45 -6.06
N THR A 47 11.67 -28.75 -7.18
CA THR A 47 10.74 -27.84 -7.87
C THR A 47 9.35 -28.06 -7.29
N ASN A 48 8.61 -26.99 -7.07
CA ASN A 48 7.25 -27.06 -6.50
C ASN A 48 6.25 -27.62 -7.53
N PRO A 49 5.71 -28.83 -7.34
CA PRO A 49 4.79 -29.47 -8.29
C PRO A 49 3.38 -28.86 -8.24
N TYR A 50 3.05 -28.09 -7.21
CA TYR A 50 1.72 -27.51 -7.01
C TYR A 50 1.57 -26.12 -7.64
N ARG A 51 2.68 -25.50 -8.07
CA ARG A 51 2.68 -24.13 -8.61
C ARG A 51 1.95 -24.03 -9.93
N GLU A 52 2.21 -24.94 -10.86
CA GLU A 52 1.56 -24.94 -12.17
C GLU A 52 0.06 -25.21 -12.08
N PRO A 53 -0.41 -26.27 -11.37
CA PRO A 53 -1.85 -26.48 -11.17
C PRO A 53 -2.54 -25.31 -10.47
N LEU A 54 -1.90 -24.67 -9.51
CA LEU A 54 -2.46 -23.50 -8.84
C LEU A 54 -2.63 -22.30 -9.78
N GLN A 55 -1.65 -22.03 -10.63
CA GLN A 55 -1.74 -20.97 -11.63
C GLN A 55 -2.89 -21.22 -12.63
N LYS A 56 -3.06 -22.47 -13.07
CA LYS A 56 -4.19 -22.87 -13.91
C LYS A 56 -5.51 -22.66 -13.21
N ALA A 57 -5.65 -23.10 -11.95
CA ALA A 57 -6.86 -22.91 -11.16
C ALA A 57 -7.22 -21.43 -10.99
N GLN A 58 -6.23 -20.57 -10.72
CA GLN A 58 -6.43 -19.13 -10.60
C GLN A 58 -6.85 -18.48 -11.92
N LYS A 59 -6.27 -18.90 -13.06
CA LYS A 59 -6.68 -18.45 -14.39
C LYS A 59 -8.13 -18.81 -14.68
N LEU A 60 -8.51 -20.07 -14.41
CA LEU A 60 -9.88 -20.55 -14.59
C LEU A 60 -10.89 -19.82 -13.70
N LEU A 61 -10.55 -19.56 -12.43
CA LEU A 61 -11.38 -18.77 -11.52
C LEU A 61 -11.56 -17.31 -11.98
N ALA A 62 -10.51 -16.71 -12.54
CA ALA A 62 -10.60 -15.35 -13.07
C ALA A 62 -11.53 -15.25 -14.30
N SER A 63 -11.68 -16.35 -15.06
CA SER A 63 -12.58 -16.45 -16.21
C SER A 63 -14.03 -16.77 -15.82
N CYS A 64 -14.31 -17.08 -14.54
CA CYS A 64 -15.66 -17.37 -14.07
C CYS A 64 -16.53 -16.11 -14.00
N PRO A 65 -17.70 -16.05 -14.66
CA PRO A 65 -18.60 -14.91 -14.55
C PRO A 65 -19.20 -14.85 -13.12
N GLY A 66 -19.01 -13.72 -12.43
CA GLY A 66 -19.63 -13.47 -11.12
C GLY A 66 -18.91 -14.08 -9.92
N ALA A 67 -17.60 -14.28 -10.00
CA ALA A 67 -16.77 -14.78 -8.88
C ALA A 67 -16.80 -13.83 -7.68
N LYS A 68 -17.84 -13.92 -6.84
CA LYS A 68 -17.81 -13.42 -5.46
C LYS A 68 -17.08 -14.46 -4.61
N GLN A 69 -16.14 -14.01 -3.79
CA GLN A 69 -15.52 -14.84 -2.76
C GLN A 69 -16.61 -15.56 -1.96
N GLN A 70 -16.76 -16.86 -2.18
CA GLN A 70 -17.58 -17.69 -1.30
C GLN A 70 -16.70 -18.10 -0.11
N GLU A 71 -17.11 -17.68 1.08
CA GLU A 71 -16.35 -17.83 2.33
C GLU A 71 -16.34 -19.26 2.91
N ILE A 72 -16.87 -20.25 2.23
CA ILE A 72 -17.00 -21.59 2.79
C ILE A 72 -16.28 -22.61 1.90
N SER A 73 -14.98 -22.76 2.15
CA SER A 73 -14.24 -23.94 1.70
C SER A 73 -14.37 -25.03 2.78
N THR A 74 -14.86 -26.19 2.43
CA THR A 74 -14.90 -27.34 3.34
C THR A 74 -13.57 -28.07 3.47
N GLY A 75 -12.55 -27.72 2.65
CA GLY A 75 -11.17 -28.19 2.77
C GLY A 75 -10.93 -29.70 2.72
N THR A 76 -11.90 -30.47 2.26
CA THR A 76 -11.91 -31.95 2.34
C THR A 76 -11.43 -32.67 1.09
N MET A 77 -11.08 -31.92 0.02
CA MET A 77 -10.64 -32.54 -1.24
C MET A 77 -9.20 -33.04 -1.16
N PRO A 78 -8.88 -34.30 -1.52
CA PRO A 78 -7.52 -34.77 -1.67
C PRO A 78 -6.77 -33.96 -2.75
N VAL A 79 -5.47 -33.69 -2.52
CA VAL A 79 -4.67 -32.86 -3.44
C VAL A 79 -4.57 -33.46 -4.84
N GLU A 80 -4.51 -34.79 -4.96
CA GLU A 80 -4.48 -35.48 -6.23
C GLU A 80 -5.75 -35.22 -7.07
N ASN A 81 -6.90 -35.25 -6.40
CA ASN A 81 -8.18 -34.94 -7.05
C ASN A 81 -8.26 -33.46 -7.46
N ALA A 82 -7.69 -32.54 -6.67
CA ALA A 82 -7.62 -31.13 -7.01
C ALA A 82 -6.76 -30.89 -8.27
N ILE A 83 -5.60 -31.56 -8.37
CA ILE A 83 -4.73 -31.49 -9.56
C ILE A 83 -5.44 -32.04 -10.80
N THR A 84 -6.08 -33.21 -10.68
CA THR A 84 -6.79 -33.87 -11.78
C THR A 84 -7.94 -32.97 -12.25
N LEU A 85 -8.78 -32.49 -11.34
CA LEU A 85 -9.89 -31.57 -11.66
C LEU A 85 -9.44 -30.35 -12.44
N VAL A 86 -8.37 -29.69 -11.99
CA VAL A 86 -7.85 -28.47 -12.62
C VAL A 86 -7.29 -28.77 -14.02
N ASN A 87 -6.54 -29.88 -14.17
CA ASN A 87 -5.96 -30.26 -15.46
C ASN A 87 -7.05 -30.68 -16.46
N ASP A 88 -8.07 -31.41 -16.02
CA ASP A 88 -9.20 -31.81 -16.87
C ASP A 88 -9.97 -30.58 -17.36
N MET A 89 -10.24 -29.63 -16.47
CA MET A 89 -10.92 -28.38 -16.82
C MET A 89 -10.08 -27.52 -17.76
N ASP A 90 -8.76 -27.41 -17.53
CA ASP A 90 -7.84 -26.65 -18.38
C ASP A 90 -7.78 -27.27 -19.79
N THR A 91 -7.75 -28.61 -19.90
CA THR A 91 -7.72 -29.32 -21.18
C THR A 91 -9.04 -29.15 -21.97
N GLU A 92 -10.18 -29.22 -21.29
CA GLU A 92 -11.50 -29.08 -21.93
C GLU A 92 -11.73 -27.65 -22.44
N LEU A 93 -11.33 -26.64 -21.65
CA LEU A 93 -11.44 -25.24 -22.07
C LEU A 93 -10.39 -24.86 -23.14
N ALA A 94 -9.21 -25.47 -23.13
CA ALA A 94 -8.23 -25.28 -24.20
C ALA A 94 -8.76 -25.78 -25.54
N ALA A 95 -9.50 -26.89 -25.56
CA ALA A 95 -10.16 -27.37 -26.77
C ALA A 95 -11.25 -26.39 -27.27
N SER A 96 -12.03 -25.81 -26.36
CA SER A 96 -13.00 -24.74 -26.69
C SER A 96 -12.32 -23.49 -27.23
N ASP A 97 -11.14 -23.11 -26.68
CA ASP A 97 -10.37 -21.96 -27.16
C ASP A 97 -9.84 -22.17 -28.59
N GLU A 98 -9.34 -23.36 -28.93
CA GLU A 98 -8.93 -23.71 -30.29
C GLU A 98 -10.11 -23.61 -31.29
N GLU A 99 -11.30 -24.13 -30.90
CA GLU A 99 -12.50 -24.02 -31.71
C GLU A 99 -12.90 -22.54 -31.90
N ARG A 100 -12.83 -21.73 -30.84
CA ARG A 100 -13.11 -20.28 -30.89
C ARG A 100 -12.15 -19.54 -31.83
N GLU A 101 -10.85 -19.83 -31.77
CA GLU A 101 -9.88 -19.24 -32.71
C GLU A 101 -10.18 -19.60 -34.16
N SER A 102 -10.58 -20.86 -34.42
CA SER A 102 -10.97 -21.30 -35.77
C SER A 102 -12.22 -20.57 -36.28
N LEU A 103 -13.21 -20.36 -35.39
CA LEU A 103 -14.43 -19.61 -35.73
C LEU A 103 -14.14 -18.13 -35.99
N LYS A 104 -13.30 -17.48 -35.20
CA LYS A 104 -12.85 -16.10 -35.42
C LYS A 104 -12.07 -15.91 -36.72
N ALA A 105 -11.24 -16.88 -37.06
CA ALA A 105 -10.52 -16.85 -38.33
C ALA A 105 -11.49 -16.87 -39.51
N LYS A 106 -12.50 -17.76 -39.46
CA LYS A 106 -13.55 -17.82 -40.48
C LYS A 106 -14.43 -16.58 -40.52
N GLU A 107 -14.79 -16.04 -39.35
CA GLU A 107 -15.56 -14.79 -39.23
C GLU A 107 -14.84 -13.65 -39.94
N LYS A 108 -13.53 -13.51 -39.69
CA LYS A 108 -12.70 -12.49 -40.33
C LYS A 108 -12.62 -12.67 -41.86
N GLU A 109 -12.50 -13.90 -42.32
CA GLU A 109 -12.49 -14.23 -43.75
C GLU A 109 -13.82 -13.84 -44.39
N VAL A 110 -14.97 -14.33 -43.85
CA VAL A 110 -16.31 -14.03 -44.36
C VAL A 110 -16.60 -12.53 -44.30
N SER A 111 -16.19 -11.84 -43.24
CA SER A 111 -16.35 -10.38 -43.11
C SER A 111 -15.57 -9.65 -44.19
N SER A 112 -14.34 -10.07 -44.52
CA SER A 112 -13.55 -9.48 -45.59
C SER A 112 -14.17 -9.68 -46.96
N LEU A 113 -14.73 -10.90 -47.22
CA LEU A 113 -15.44 -11.20 -48.47
C LEU A 113 -16.73 -10.36 -48.58
N LEU A 114 -17.45 -10.22 -47.49
CA LEU A 114 -18.67 -9.41 -47.45
C LEU A 114 -18.39 -7.92 -47.74
N GLU A 115 -17.33 -7.35 -47.18
CA GLU A 115 -16.92 -5.96 -47.47
C GLU A 115 -16.58 -5.78 -48.96
N GLN A 116 -15.93 -6.76 -49.60
CA GLN A 116 -15.60 -6.70 -51.03
C GLN A 116 -16.86 -6.74 -51.92
N VAL A 117 -17.79 -7.64 -51.63
CA VAL A 117 -19.02 -7.80 -52.46
C VAL A 117 -19.96 -6.62 -52.26
N ARG A 118 -20.06 -6.04 -51.07
CA ARG A 118 -20.90 -4.87 -50.80
C ARG A 118 -20.60 -3.69 -51.71
N LEU A 119 -19.36 -3.55 -52.20
CA LEU A 119 -18.99 -2.48 -53.12
C LEU A 119 -19.72 -2.57 -54.48
N TYR A 120 -20.34 -3.72 -54.78
CA TYR A 120 -20.94 -4.02 -56.12
C TYR A 120 -22.44 -4.38 -56.01
N VAL A 121 -23.07 -4.21 -54.84
CA VAL A 121 -24.47 -4.59 -54.60
C VAL A 121 -25.46 -3.82 -55.50
N GLU A 122 -25.13 -2.60 -55.93
CA GLU A 122 -26.00 -1.78 -56.81
C GLU A 122 -26.03 -2.30 -58.25
N LEU A 123 -25.13 -3.25 -58.62
CA LEU A 123 -25.11 -3.82 -59.95
C LEU A 123 -25.92 -5.12 -60.00
N ASP A 124 -26.92 -5.12 -60.89
CA ASP A 124 -27.75 -6.33 -61.12
C ASP A 124 -27.16 -7.17 -62.23
N PHE A 125 -26.16 -7.99 -61.90
CA PHE A 125 -25.53 -8.93 -62.82
C PHE A 125 -25.22 -10.27 -62.14
N ASP A 126 -25.21 -11.32 -62.95
CA ASP A 126 -24.81 -12.66 -62.48
C ASP A 126 -23.27 -12.78 -62.49
N ILE A 127 -22.67 -12.88 -61.30
CA ILE A 127 -21.20 -12.96 -61.14
C ILE A 127 -20.62 -14.14 -61.92
N PRO A 128 -21.15 -15.37 -61.81
CA PRO A 128 -20.66 -16.51 -62.60
C PRO A 128 -20.72 -16.28 -64.11
N ALA A 129 -21.70 -15.54 -64.62
CA ALA A 129 -21.81 -15.25 -66.04
C ALA A 129 -20.66 -14.35 -66.54
N ILE A 130 -20.28 -13.34 -65.74
CA ILE A 130 -19.15 -12.45 -66.03
C ILE A 130 -17.83 -13.19 -65.94
N LEU A 131 -17.64 -14.07 -64.94
CA LEU A 131 -16.42 -14.85 -64.77
C LEU A 131 -16.14 -15.79 -65.96
N LYS A 132 -17.18 -16.23 -66.70
CA LYS A 132 -17.10 -17.14 -67.86
C LYS A 132 -16.89 -16.46 -69.19
N LEU A 133 -16.82 -15.14 -69.27
CA LEU A 133 -16.59 -14.40 -70.51
C LEU A 133 -15.20 -14.74 -71.11
N LYS A 134 -15.16 -15.19 -72.38
CA LYS A 134 -13.93 -15.65 -73.04
C LYS A 134 -13.21 -14.58 -73.85
N HIS A 135 -13.96 -13.67 -74.47
CA HIS A 135 -13.43 -12.67 -75.38
C HIS A 135 -13.45 -11.23 -74.82
N ILE A 136 -14.05 -11.07 -73.67
CA ILE A 136 -14.16 -9.81 -72.95
C ILE A 136 -13.53 -10.01 -71.60
N LYS A 137 -12.56 -9.17 -71.27
CA LYS A 137 -11.98 -9.10 -69.94
C LYS A 137 -12.79 -8.13 -69.07
N TYR A 138 -13.00 -8.49 -67.86
CA TYR A 138 -13.62 -7.64 -66.83
C TYR A 138 -12.60 -7.32 -65.73
N ARG A 139 -12.74 -6.16 -65.10
CA ARG A 139 -11.93 -5.77 -63.96
C ARG A 139 -12.79 -5.08 -62.94
N PHE A 140 -12.79 -5.62 -61.73
CA PHE A 140 -13.33 -4.97 -60.55
C PHE A 140 -12.23 -4.21 -59.83
N GLY A 141 -12.54 -3.05 -59.28
CA GLY A 141 -11.57 -2.29 -58.50
C GLY A 141 -12.09 -0.97 -58.03
N ARG A 142 -11.19 -0.22 -57.48
CA ARG A 142 -11.50 1.13 -56.96
C ARG A 142 -10.49 2.14 -57.47
N ILE A 143 -10.94 3.37 -57.60
CA ILE A 143 -10.12 4.51 -58.00
C ILE A 143 -10.34 5.67 -57.00
N ARG A 144 -9.35 6.54 -56.85
CA ARG A 144 -9.53 7.76 -56.08
C ARG A 144 -10.55 8.67 -56.76
N LYS A 145 -11.41 9.30 -55.93
CA LYS A 145 -12.47 10.21 -56.41
C LYS A 145 -11.94 11.35 -57.31
N GLU A 146 -10.74 11.85 -57.02
CA GLU A 146 -10.05 12.91 -57.78
C GLU A 146 -9.65 12.47 -59.19
N SER A 147 -9.31 11.21 -59.39
CA SER A 147 -8.87 10.63 -60.67
C SER A 147 -10.04 10.13 -61.53
N PHE A 148 -11.23 9.92 -60.92
CA PHE A 148 -12.39 9.35 -61.62
C PHE A 148 -12.85 10.15 -62.83
N PRO A 149 -12.92 11.54 -62.81
CA PRO A 149 -13.35 12.34 -63.98
C PRO A 149 -12.43 12.13 -65.20
N GLN A 150 -11.13 11.93 -64.97
CA GLN A 150 -10.16 11.65 -66.05
C GLN A 150 -10.38 10.26 -66.66
N LEU A 151 -10.67 9.30 -65.80
CA LEU A 151 -10.94 7.92 -66.22
C LEU A 151 -12.26 7.84 -66.98
N GLN A 152 -13.30 8.53 -66.52
CA GLN A 152 -14.59 8.60 -67.17
C GLN A 152 -14.46 9.26 -68.56
N ALA A 153 -13.75 10.38 -68.66
CA ALA A 153 -13.49 11.06 -69.94
C ALA A 153 -12.68 10.17 -70.95
N PHE A 154 -11.81 9.32 -70.46
CA PHE A 154 -11.12 8.29 -71.26
C PHE A 154 -12.09 7.21 -71.72
N ALA A 155 -12.91 6.65 -70.84
CA ALA A 155 -13.91 5.62 -71.15
C ALA A 155 -14.96 6.12 -72.17
N ASP A 156 -15.45 7.36 -72.01
CA ASP A 156 -16.43 7.97 -72.89
C ASP A 156 -15.89 8.23 -74.31
N ARG A 157 -14.55 8.34 -74.50
CA ARG A 157 -13.90 8.54 -75.80
C ARG A 157 -13.44 7.22 -76.43
N SER A 158 -13.46 6.13 -75.69
CA SER A 158 -12.97 4.82 -76.10
C SER A 158 -14.13 3.91 -76.47
N ASP A 159 -14.27 3.52 -77.70
CA ASP A 159 -15.26 2.53 -78.12
C ASP A 159 -14.94 1.08 -77.64
N GLU A 160 -13.80 0.92 -76.99
CA GLU A 160 -13.27 -0.38 -76.49
C GLU A 160 -13.48 -0.59 -75.00
N THR A 161 -14.07 0.32 -74.27
CA THR A 161 -14.23 0.26 -72.80
C THR A 161 -15.63 0.60 -72.35
N ILE A 162 -16.27 -0.29 -71.62
CA ILE A 162 -17.56 -0.05 -70.96
C ILE A 162 -17.31 0.03 -69.47
N LEU A 163 -17.68 1.18 -68.86
CA LEU A 163 -17.44 1.47 -67.46
C LEU A 163 -18.76 1.52 -66.67
N PHE A 164 -18.82 0.82 -65.57
CA PHE A 164 -19.93 0.89 -64.63
C PHE A 164 -19.43 1.41 -63.27
N LYS A 165 -19.99 2.49 -62.79
CA LYS A 165 -19.79 2.98 -61.44
C LYS A 165 -20.66 2.16 -60.49
N CYS A 166 -20.03 1.57 -59.44
CA CYS A 166 -20.69 0.63 -58.55
C CYS A 166 -21.05 1.26 -57.19
N HIS A 167 -20.08 1.89 -56.54
CA HIS A 167 -20.27 2.51 -55.24
C HIS A 167 -19.36 3.72 -55.09
N GLU A 168 -19.83 4.74 -54.39
CA GLU A 168 -19.05 5.94 -54.11
C GLU A 168 -18.90 6.12 -52.58
N SER A 169 -17.65 6.09 -52.13
CA SER A 169 -17.28 6.42 -50.74
C SER A 169 -16.65 7.81 -50.69
N ASP A 170 -16.30 8.30 -49.51
CA ASP A 170 -15.72 9.65 -49.33
C ASP A 170 -14.43 9.87 -50.16
N HIS A 171 -13.60 8.83 -50.34
CA HIS A 171 -12.29 8.94 -50.97
C HIS A 171 -12.13 8.10 -52.24
N TYR A 172 -12.95 7.06 -52.42
CA TYR A 172 -12.83 6.09 -53.52
C TYR A 172 -14.17 5.90 -54.22
N ILE A 173 -14.07 5.58 -55.53
CA ILE A 173 -15.19 5.11 -56.31
C ILE A 173 -14.86 3.66 -56.76
N SER A 174 -15.75 2.74 -56.39
CA SER A 174 -15.70 1.36 -56.85
C SER A 174 -16.34 1.27 -58.24
N LEU A 175 -15.69 0.55 -59.11
CA LEU A 175 -16.15 0.42 -60.48
C LEU A 175 -15.83 -0.96 -61.10
N LEU A 176 -16.61 -1.28 -62.12
CA LEU A 176 -16.43 -2.42 -62.99
C LEU A 176 -16.23 -1.93 -64.43
N TYR A 177 -15.21 -2.41 -65.10
CA TYR A 177 -15.10 -2.16 -66.54
C TYR A 177 -14.89 -3.44 -67.36
N PHE A 178 -15.33 -3.37 -68.60
CA PHE A 178 -15.19 -4.42 -69.58
C PHE A 178 -14.36 -3.93 -70.74
N THR A 179 -13.50 -4.80 -71.28
CA THR A 179 -12.64 -4.52 -72.42
C THR A 179 -12.43 -5.78 -73.28
N PRO A 180 -12.28 -5.69 -74.61
CA PRO A 180 -11.90 -6.83 -75.46
C PRO A 180 -10.54 -7.39 -75.01
N ASP A 181 -10.38 -8.71 -75.11
CA ASP A 181 -9.15 -9.39 -74.72
C ASP A 181 -7.91 -8.85 -75.48
N ILE A 182 -8.06 -8.48 -76.76
CA ILE A 182 -7.01 -7.97 -77.62
C ILE A 182 -6.42 -6.63 -77.12
N THR A 183 -7.20 -5.77 -76.55
CA THR A 183 -6.80 -4.42 -76.12
C THR A 183 -6.64 -4.29 -74.61
N SER A 184 -6.89 -5.37 -73.86
CA SER A 184 -6.93 -5.37 -72.40
C SER A 184 -5.66 -4.82 -71.77
N ASP A 185 -4.47 -5.22 -72.22
CA ASP A 185 -3.18 -4.83 -71.63
C ASP A 185 -2.91 -3.32 -71.78
N ARG A 186 -3.35 -2.72 -72.90
CA ARG A 186 -3.23 -1.28 -73.13
C ARG A 186 -4.17 -0.50 -72.19
N ILE A 187 -5.40 -0.97 -72.05
CA ILE A 187 -6.42 -0.33 -71.22
C ILE A 187 -6.06 -0.50 -69.75
N ASP A 188 -5.65 -1.70 -69.31
CA ASP A 188 -5.18 -1.97 -67.95
C ASP A 188 -4.00 -1.04 -67.54
N THR A 189 -3.07 -0.76 -68.49
CA THR A 189 -1.97 0.18 -68.26
C THR A 189 -2.47 1.61 -68.04
N VAL A 190 -3.45 2.08 -68.82
CA VAL A 190 -4.05 3.41 -68.62
C VAL A 190 -4.76 3.51 -67.26
N PHE A 191 -5.56 2.52 -66.92
CA PHE A 191 -6.27 2.49 -65.62
C PHE A 191 -5.29 2.44 -64.44
N SER A 192 -4.22 1.66 -64.58
CA SER A 192 -3.16 1.61 -63.55
C SER A 192 -2.43 2.95 -63.39
N SER A 193 -2.18 3.68 -64.53
CA SER A 193 -1.57 5.02 -64.47
C SER A 193 -2.42 6.04 -63.73
N LEU A 194 -3.74 5.86 -63.69
CA LEU A 194 -4.71 6.67 -62.95
C LEU A 194 -4.94 6.15 -61.52
N GLN A 195 -4.07 5.26 -61.05
CA GLN A 195 -4.15 4.67 -59.69
C GLN A 195 -5.40 3.81 -59.47
N PHE A 196 -5.86 3.10 -60.47
CA PHE A 196 -6.87 2.08 -60.30
C PHE A 196 -6.31 0.87 -59.56
N GLU A 197 -6.89 0.54 -58.43
CA GLU A 197 -6.56 -0.63 -57.63
C GLU A 197 -7.54 -1.77 -57.97
N ARG A 198 -7.00 -2.84 -58.56
CA ARG A 198 -7.79 -4.02 -58.92
C ARG A 198 -8.17 -4.83 -57.69
N ILE A 199 -9.42 -5.24 -57.61
CA ILE A 199 -9.96 -6.16 -56.60
C ILE A 199 -10.30 -7.47 -57.30
N TYR A 200 -9.78 -8.59 -56.78
CA TYR A 200 -10.06 -9.91 -57.31
C TYR A 200 -11.22 -10.50 -56.55
N LEU A 201 -12.30 -10.83 -57.24
CA LEU A 201 -13.43 -11.56 -56.66
C LEU A 201 -13.10 -13.06 -56.67
N PRO A 202 -13.34 -13.79 -55.57
CA PRO A 202 -13.18 -15.24 -55.57
C PRO A 202 -14.11 -15.93 -56.57
N ASP A 203 -13.64 -17.03 -57.17
CA ASP A 203 -14.40 -17.82 -58.16
C ASP A 203 -15.60 -18.55 -57.54
N GLU A 204 -15.71 -18.56 -56.22
CA GLU A 204 -16.74 -19.26 -55.45
C GLU A 204 -18.06 -18.50 -55.30
N TYR A 205 -18.13 -17.27 -55.78
CA TYR A 205 -19.36 -16.48 -55.72
C TYR A 205 -20.43 -17.01 -56.68
N ALA A 206 -21.65 -17.18 -56.13
CA ALA A 206 -22.79 -17.71 -56.86
C ALA A 206 -23.94 -16.69 -56.94
N GLY A 207 -24.43 -16.42 -58.13
CA GLY A 207 -25.58 -15.54 -58.32
C GLY A 207 -25.25 -14.07 -58.44
N THR A 208 -26.19 -13.20 -58.06
CA THR A 208 -26.02 -11.75 -58.09
C THR A 208 -25.31 -11.23 -56.82
N PRO A 209 -24.62 -10.06 -56.86
CA PRO A 209 -23.97 -9.49 -55.68
C PRO A 209 -24.92 -9.36 -54.48
N LYS A 210 -26.19 -9.07 -54.69
CA LYS A 210 -27.20 -8.95 -53.64
C LYS A 210 -27.47 -10.27 -52.95
N THR A 211 -27.67 -11.37 -53.73
CA THR A 211 -27.89 -12.71 -53.17
C THR A 211 -26.67 -13.22 -52.43
N GLU A 212 -25.48 -12.85 -52.89
CA GLU A 212 -24.24 -13.24 -52.24
C GLU A 212 -24.00 -12.50 -50.93
N VAL A 213 -24.34 -11.21 -50.85
CA VAL A 213 -24.34 -10.46 -49.57
C VAL A 213 -25.29 -11.09 -48.57
N GLU A 214 -26.51 -11.41 -48.96
CA GLU A 214 -27.47 -12.10 -48.08
C GLU A 214 -26.93 -13.46 -47.59
N ARG A 215 -26.27 -14.23 -48.47
CA ARG A 215 -25.62 -15.51 -48.10
C ARG A 215 -24.52 -15.30 -47.08
N LEU A 216 -23.59 -14.37 -47.34
CA LEU A 216 -22.45 -14.09 -46.44
C LEU A 216 -22.91 -13.49 -45.10
N GLU A 217 -23.93 -12.64 -45.08
CA GLU A 217 -24.54 -12.10 -43.86
C GLU A 217 -25.16 -13.21 -43.01
N ASN A 218 -25.87 -14.14 -43.65
CA ASN A 218 -26.42 -15.31 -42.96
C ASN A 218 -25.32 -16.24 -42.42
N GLU A 219 -24.24 -16.43 -43.18
CA GLU A 219 -23.09 -17.22 -42.75
C GLU A 219 -22.38 -16.57 -41.55
N LEU A 220 -22.17 -15.27 -41.60
CA LEU A 220 -21.58 -14.49 -40.51
C LEU A 220 -22.47 -14.51 -39.24
N ALA A 221 -23.79 -14.41 -39.40
CA ALA A 221 -24.75 -14.55 -38.30
C ALA A 221 -24.69 -15.96 -37.68
N ASN A 222 -24.55 -17.02 -38.51
CA ASN A 222 -24.39 -18.39 -38.03
C ASN A 222 -23.07 -18.60 -37.28
N LEU A 223 -21.96 -18.01 -37.74
CA LEU A 223 -20.65 -18.10 -37.08
C LEU A 223 -20.71 -17.39 -35.70
N LYS A 224 -21.31 -16.20 -35.63
CA LYS A 224 -21.52 -15.47 -34.38
C LYS A 224 -22.44 -16.24 -33.40
N ALA A 225 -23.49 -16.85 -33.91
CA ALA A 225 -24.38 -17.66 -33.08
C ALA A 225 -23.65 -18.89 -32.50
N LYS A 226 -22.76 -19.53 -33.28
CA LYS A 226 -21.91 -20.63 -32.79
C LYS A 226 -20.92 -20.16 -31.74
N GLU A 227 -20.26 -19.00 -31.93
CA GLU A 227 -19.35 -18.43 -30.95
C GLU A 227 -20.08 -18.13 -29.63
N GLN A 228 -21.26 -17.50 -29.70
CA GLN A 228 -22.09 -17.22 -28.51
C GLN A 228 -22.56 -18.51 -27.82
N ALA A 229 -22.89 -19.54 -28.57
CA ALA A 229 -23.28 -20.84 -27.99
C ALA A 229 -22.10 -21.52 -27.29
N LEU A 230 -20.89 -21.40 -27.83
CA LEU A 230 -19.67 -21.91 -27.22
C LEU A 230 -19.35 -21.14 -25.92
N ASP A 231 -19.43 -19.82 -25.95
CA ASP A 231 -19.21 -18.96 -24.77
C ASP A 231 -20.25 -19.25 -23.65
N ALA A 232 -21.50 -19.49 -24.03
CA ALA A 232 -22.54 -19.87 -23.09
C ALA A 232 -22.26 -21.24 -22.45
N LYS A 233 -21.85 -22.24 -23.26
CA LYS A 233 -21.47 -23.58 -22.80
C LYS A 233 -20.27 -23.52 -21.83
N ASP A 234 -19.22 -22.77 -22.19
CA ASP A 234 -18.04 -22.60 -21.34
C ASP A 234 -18.39 -21.92 -20.03
N SER A 235 -19.25 -20.88 -20.07
CA SER A 235 -19.73 -20.17 -18.88
C SER A 235 -20.56 -21.08 -17.97
N GLU A 236 -21.45 -21.88 -18.50
CA GLU A 236 -22.26 -22.86 -17.75
C GLU A 236 -21.36 -23.95 -17.13
N TYR A 237 -20.39 -24.45 -17.88
CA TYR A 237 -19.40 -25.43 -17.42
C TYR A 237 -18.58 -24.90 -16.24
N LEU A 238 -18.09 -23.66 -16.34
CA LEU A 238 -17.35 -22.99 -15.26
C LEU A 238 -18.23 -22.74 -14.03
N LEU A 239 -19.47 -22.24 -14.21
CA LEU A 239 -20.39 -21.96 -13.12
C LEU A 239 -20.76 -23.23 -12.34
N THR A 240 -21.02 -24.33 -13.05
CA THR A 240 -21.40 -25.60 -12.41
C THR A 240 -20.27 -26.17 -11.54
N ARG A 241 -19.02 -25.93 -11.90
CA ARG A 241 -17.85 -26.42 -11.19
C ARG A 241 -17.13 -25.37 -10.35
N GLN A 242 -17.64 -24.15 -10.26
CA GLN A 242 -17.02 -23.03 -9.56
C GLN A 242 -16.67 -23.34 -8.11
N THR A 243 -17.57 -23.98 -7.36
CA THR A 243 -17.34 -24.35 -5.96
C THR A 243 -16.21 -25.36 -5.82
N SER A 244 -16.22 -26.41 -6.65
CA SER A 244 -15.18 -27.45 -6.64
C SER A 244 -13.82 -26.87 -7.09
N LEU A 245 -13.81 -25.96 -8.05
CA LEU A 245 -12.60 -25.27 -8.51
C LEU A 245 -12.05 -24.33 -7.44
N TRP A 246 -12.94 -23.64 -6.69
CA TRP A 246 -12.54 -22.83 -5.55
C TRP A 246 -11.89 -23.67 -4.44
N ASP A 247 -12.53 -24.79 -4.06
CA ASP A 247 -11.99 -25.72 -3.08
C ASP A 247 -10.63 -26.28 -3.54
N ALA A 248 -10.51 -26.71 -4.80
CA ALA A 248 -9.25 -27.17 -5.39
C ALA A 248 -8.17 -26.08 -5.34
N SER A 249 -8.51 -24.85 -5.65
CA SER A 249 -7.60 -23.70 -5.56
C SER A 249 -7.11 -23.46 -4.13
N GLN A 250 -7.96 -23.54 -3.11
CA GLN A 250 -7.59 -23.38 -1.71
C GLN A 250 -6.66 -24.52 -1.24
N VAL A 251 -7.00 -25.77 -1.58
CA VAL A 251 -6.15 -26.92 -1.29
C VAL A 251 -4.78 -26.76 -1.95
N LEU A 252 -4.73 -26.47 -3.26
CA LEU A 252 -3.47 -26.28 -3.97
C LEU A 252 -2.64 -25.12 -3.41
N LYS A 253 -3.28 -24.02 -2.99
CA LYS A 253 -2.63 -22.87 -2.35
C LYS A 253 -1.98 -23.28 -1.03
N SER A 254 -2.66 -24.08 -0.21
CA SER A 254 -2.12 -24.59 1.04
C SER A 254 -0.91 -25.50 0.80
N TYR A 255 -1.02 -26.46 -0.12
CA TYR A 255 0.08 -27.37 -0.45
C TYR A 255 1.26 -26.65 -1.14
N GLU A 256 1.00 -25.65 -1.98
CA GLU A 256 2.03 -24.79 -2.58
C GLU A 256 2.78 -24.02 -1.51
N ALA A 257 2.07 -23.42 -0.55
CA ALA A 257 2.67 -22.73 0.58
C ALA A 257 3.51 -23.69 1.43
N ASN A 258 2.98 -24.84 1.80
CA ASN A 258 3.69 -25.84 2.59
C ASN A 258 4.96 -26.32 1.89
N PHE A 259 4.91 -26.55 0.59
CA PHE A 259 6.10 -26.92 -0.18
C PHE A 259 7.14 -25.80 -0.23
N ASN A 260 6.72 -24.54 -0.27
CA ASN A 260 7.63 -23.39 -0.31
C ASN A 260 8.48 -23.24 0.97
N VAL A 261 8.10 -23.87 2.09
CA VAL A 261 8.93 -23.96 3.31
C VAL A 261 10.33 -24.50 3.01
N ARG A 262 10.44 -25.42 2.03
CA ARG A 262 11.70 -26.01 1.57
C ARG A 262 12.75 -24.98 1.12
N LYS A 263 12.31 -23.81 0.65
CA LYS A 263 13.21 -22.72 0.25
C LYS A 263 14.01 -22.12 1.41
N TYR A 264 13.47 -22.26 2.63
CA TYR A 264 14.09 -21.79 3.85
C TYR A 264 14.89 -22.88 4.56
N ALA A 265 14.65 -24.14 4.21
CA ALA A 265 15.32 -25.29 4.80
C ALA A 265 16.71 -25.52 4.20
N ALA A 266 17.65 -25.94 5.05
CA ALA A 266 18.94 -26.49 4.64
C ALA A 266 18.95 -27.99 4.84
N CYS A 267 19.77 -28.71 4.08
CA CYS A 267 20.03 -30.12 4.24
C CYS A 267 21.49 -30.37 4.57
N THR A 268 21.76 -31.38 5.39
CA THR A 268 23.12 -31.88 5.61
C THR A 268 23.59 -32.68 4.39
N HIS A 269 24.88 -32.58 4.07
CA HIS A 269 25.52 -33.31 2.96
C HIS A 269 25.80 -34.80 3.27
N ASP A 270 25.32 -35.28 4.42
CA ASP A 270 25.51 -36.70 4.80
C ASP A 270 24.63 -37.59 3.90
N LYS A 271 25.29 -38.54 3.19
CA LYS A 271 24.60 -39.44 2.25
C LYS A 271 23.84 -40.57 2.97
N ASP A 272 24.28 -40.95 4.15
CA ASP A 272 23.71 -42.08 4.89
C ASP A 272 22.50 -41.65 5.73
N HIS A 273 22.54 -40.43 6.30
CA HIS A 273 21.47 -39.88 7.13
C HIS A 273 21.24 -38.39 6.84
N PRO A 274 20.57 -38.04 5.72
CA PRO A 274 20.30 -36.64 5.40
C PRO A 274 19.23 -36.07 6.33
N PHE A 275 19.60 -35.00 7.07
CA PHE A 275 18.68 -34.23 7.90
C PHE A 275 18.33 -32.89 7.25
N TYR A 276 17.08 -32.44 7.44
CA TYR A 276 16.72 -31.06 7.17
C TYR A 276 16.94 -30.20 8.43
N ILE A 277 17.22 -28.94 8.23
CA ILE A 277 17.27 -27.93 9.28
C ILE A 277 16.39 -26.74 8.82
N LEU A 278 15.47 -26.37 9.68
CA LEU A 278 14.56 -25.25 9.46
C LEU A 278 14.70 -24.27 10.62
N CYS A 279 14.90 -22.98 10.31
CA CYS A 279 15.09 -21.94 11.31
C CYS A 279 14.01 -20.87 11.19
N GLY A 280 13.63 -20.26 12.31
CA GLY A 280 12.66 -19.17 12.28
C GLY A 280 12.44 -18.50 13.64
N TRP A 281 11.67 -17.43 13.59
CA TRP A 281 11.26 -16.67 14.76
C TRP A 281 9.81 -16.98 15.13
N MET A 282 9.56 -17.19 16.41
CA MET A 282 8.22 -17.43 16.97
C MET A 282 7.97 -16.57 18.21
N THR A 283 6.70 -16.41 18.56
CA THR A 283 6.35 -15.87 19.88
C THR A 283 6.78 -16.89 20.96
N LYS A 284 7.05 -16.43 22.17
CA LYS A 284 7.41 -17.32 23.27
C LYS A 284 6.32 -18.36 23.54
N GLU A 285 5.06 -17.92 23.49
CA GLU A 285 3.89 -18.76 23.74
C GLU A 285 3.77 -19.90 22.71
N ASP A 286 3.89 -19.55 21.41
CA ASP A 286 3.83 -20.53 20.31
C ASP A 286 5.05 -21.46 20.29
N ALA A 287 6.24 -20.95 20.59
CA ALA A 287 7.47 -21.75 20.64
C ALA A 287 7.42 -22.82 21.76
N GLU A 288 6.92 -22.45 22.95
CA GLU A 288 6.74 -23.39 24.07
C GLU A 288 5.60 -24.40 23.79
N ALA A 289 4.55 -23.99 23.07
CA ALA A 289 3.48 -24.89 22.65
C ALA A 289 3.97 -25.90 21.61
N LEU A 290 4.66 -25.42 20.57
CA LEU A 290 5.27 -26.27 19.55
C LEU A 290 6.28 -27.27 20.16
N HIS A 291 7.11 -26.81 21.11
CA HIS A 291 8.04 -27.68 21.82
C HIS A 291 7.35 -28.84 22.55
N ARG A 292 6.21 -28.55 23.20
CA ARG A 292 5.41 -29.60 23.89
C ARG A 292 4.79 -30.58 22.91
N ASP A 293 4.37 -30.14 21.74
CA ASP A 293 3.79 -31.01 20.73
C ASP A 293 4.87 -31.88 20.06
N LEU A 294 6.04 -31.30 19.73
CA LEU A 294 7.15 -32.01 19.15
C LEU A 294 7.87 -32.97 20.15
N ALA A 295 7.76 -32.74 21.44
CA ALA A 295 8.30 -33.65 22.45
C ALA A 295 7.69 -35.06 22.39
N LYS A 296 6.58 -35.24 21.69
CA LYS A 296 5.93 -36.55 21.44
C LYS A 296 6.49 -37.26 20.21
N ASP A 297 7.29 -36.56 19.39
CA ASP A 297 7.86 -37.08 18.14
C ASP A 297 9.35 -37.42 18.36
N ALA A 298 9.68 -38.69 18.25
CA ALA A 298 11.03 -39.16 18.52
C ALA A 298 12.07 -38.83 17.43
N ASP A 299 11.58 -38.50 16.22
CA ASP A 299 12.44 -38.28 15.05
C ASP A 299 12.78 -36.81 14.80
N THR A 300 12.15 -35.88 15.55
CA THR A 300 12.32 -34.42 15.35
C THR A 300 13.06 -33.81 16.53
N PHE A 301 14.16 -33.12 16.26
CA PHE A 301 14.93 -32.37 17.24
C PHE A 301 14.52 -30.89 17.20
N PHE A 302 14.22 -30.33 18.36
CA PHE A 302 13.80 -28.96 18.53
C PHE A 302 14.73 -28.23 19.50
N VAL A 303 15.32 -27.13 19.05
CA VAL A 303 16.24 -26.31 19.85
C VAL A 303 15.65 -24.91 19.96
N LEU A 304 15.54 -24.40 21.18
CA LEU A 304 15.15 -23.05 21.52
C LEU A 304 16.39 -22.25 21.88
N GLU A 305 16.66 -21.19 21.13
CA GLU A 305 17.76 -20.28 21.42
C GLU A 305 17.24 -18.90 21.85
N ASP A 306 17.91 -18.35 22.86
CA ASP A 306 17.66 -16.96 23.25
C ASP A 306 18.35 -16.01 22.26
N SER A 307 17.63 -14.96 21.86
CA SER A 307 17.95 -14.05 20.76
C SER A 307 19.32 -13.33 20.81
N LYS A 308 20.14 -13.59 21.84
CA LYS A 308 21.36 -12.81 22.09
C LYS A 308 22.67 -13.51 21.79
N GLU A 309 22.71 -14.83 21.59
CA GLU A 309 24.00 -15.51 21.67
C GLU A 309 24.57 -16.08 20.35
N HIS A 310 23.76 -16.43 19.36
CA HIS A 310 24.28 -17.09 18.15
C HIS A 310 23.54 -16.79 16.84
N VAL A 311 22.59 -15.84 16.81
CA VAL A 311 21.73 -15.59 15.66
C VAL A 311 22.20 -14.37 14.89
N THR A 312 22.37 -14.52 13.58
CA THR A 312 22.83 -13.43 12.69
C THR A 312 21.67 -12.46 12.34
N SER A 313 20.44 -12.96 12.34
CA SER A 313 19.26 -12.15 12.00
C SER A 313 18.72 -11.37 13.20
N ILE A 314 18.29 -10.14 12.93
CA ILE A 314 17.65 -9.29 13.94
C ILE A 314 16.25 -9.85 14.26
N PRO A 315 15.90 -10.04 15.55
CA PRO A 315 14.60 -10.53 15.95
C PRO A 315 13.48 -9.63 15.42
N PRO A 316 12.43 -10.20 14.81
CA PRO A 316 11.28 -9.41 14.36
C PRO A 316 10.43 -8.97 15.55
N THR A 317 9.69 -7.88 15.39
CA THR A 317 8.81 -7.32 16.40
C THR A 317 7.36 -7.55 16.03
N LYS A 318 6.59 -8.14 16.95
CA LYS A 318 5.13 -8.26 16.89
C LYS A 318 4.55 -7.40 18.00
N LEU A 319 3.81 -6.36 17.63
CA LEU A 319 3.09 -5.52 18.60
C LEU A 319 1.90 -6.32 19.16
N LYS A 320 1.72 -6.29 20.48
CA LYS A 320 0.61 -6.94 21.19
C LYS A 320 0.02 -5.92 22.16
N ASN A 321 -0.84 -5.05 21.66
CA ASN A 321 -1.46 -3.98 22.44
C ASN A 321 -2.93 -4.29 22.79
N ILE A 322 -3.43 -3.61 23.81
CA ILE A 322 -4.83 -3.67 24.23
C ILE A 322 -5.73 -3.19 23.06
N PRO A 323 -6.94 -3.71 22.88
CA PRO A 323 -7.82 -3.34 21.76
C PRO A 323 -8.05 -1.84 21.58
N LEU A 324 -8.03 -1.06 22.67
CA LEU A 324 -8.16 0.41 22.64
C LEU A 324 -6.93 1.10 22.03
N LEU A 325 -5.73 0.55 22.23
CA LEU A 325 -4.46 1.10 21.75
C LEU A 325 -4.08 0.58 20.36
N ARG A 326 -4.65 -0.56 19.96
CA ARG A 326 -4.34 -1.22 18.68
C ARG A 326 -4.45 -0.29 17.45
N PRO A 327 -5.46 0.60 17.32
CA PRO A 327 -5.52 1.53 16.19
C PRO A 327 -4.30 2.45 16.08
N PHE A 328 -3.70 2.85 17.22
CA PHE A 328 -2.52 3.71 17.24
C PHE A 328 -1.24 3.02 16.77
N GLU A 329 -1.22 1.68 16.68
CA GLU A 329 -0.12 0.93 16.05
C GLU A 329 0.11 1.36 14.60
N MET A 330 -0.93 1.90 13.93
CA MET A 330 -0.80 2.45 12.58
C MET A 330 0.25 3.56 12.53
N PHE A 331 0.26 4.48 13.49
CA PHE A 331 1.24 5.57 13.55
C PHE A 331 2.66 5.06 13.84
N VAL A 332 2.78 4.05 14.72
CA VAL A 332 4.07 3.41 14.99
C VAL A 332 4.60 2.69 13.75
N LYS A 333 3.74 1.97 13.02
CA LYS A 333 4.11 1.31 11.76
C LYS A 333 4.49 2.29 10.64
N MET A 334 3.86 3.47 10.62
CA MET A 334 4.19 4.53 9.63
C MET A 334 5.58 5.14 9.85
N TYR A 335 6.00 5.32 11.11
CA TYR A 335 7.33 5.81 11.44
C TYR A 335 8.38 4.71 11.28
N GLY A 336 8.09 3.52 11.78
CA GLY A 336 8.94 2.33 11.80
C GLY A 336 8.68 1.53 13.07
N LEU A 337 8.77 0.22 12.99
CA LEU A 337 8.55 -0.64 14.16
C LEU A 337 9.70 -0.53 15.17
N PRO A 338 9.42 -0.68 16.48
CA PRO A 338 10.48 -0.72 17.50
C PRO A 338 11.40 -1.91 17.25
N SER A 339 12.70 -1.71 17.45
CA SER A 339 13.62 -2.83 17.52
C SER A 339 13.31 -3.66 18.78
N TYR A 340 13.80 -4.89 18.82
CA TYR A 340 13.48 -5.81 19.92
C TYR A 340 13.85 -5.27 21.32
N ASP A 341 14.88 -4.43 21.39
CA ASP A 341 15.40 -3.85 22.63
C ASP A 341 14.81 -2.43 22.92
N GLU A 342 13.97 -1.90 22.03
CA GLU A 342 13.34 -0.60 22.21
C GLU A 342 11.98 -0.71 22.92
N PHE A 343 11.59 0.39 23.56
CA PHE A 343 10.27 0.51 24.18
C PHE A 343 9.18 0.67 23.11
N ASP A 344 8.02 0.03 23.33
CA ASP A 344 6.86 0.20 22.45
C ASP A 344 6.21 1.58 22.69
N PRO A 345 6.28 2.51 21.72
CA PRO A 345 5.75 3.86 21.89
C PRO A 345 4.23 3.96 21.72
N THR A 346 3.51 2.88 21.44
CA THR A 346 2.07 2.90 21.12
C THR A 346 1.24 3.55 22.22
N LEU A 347 1.52 3.25 23.50
CA LEU A 347 0.82 3.85 24.62
C LEU A 347 1.10 5.35 24.72
N LEU A 348 2.36 5.73 24.53
CA LEU A 348 2.78 7.13 24.61
C LEU A 348 2.10 7.96 23.51
N ILE A 349 2.20 7.52 22.26
CA ILE A 349 1.57 8.22 21.14
C ILE A 349 0.04 8.29 21.28
N ALA A 350 -0.60 7.25 21.81
CA ALA A 350 -2.04 7.26 22.01
C ALA A 350 -2.48 8.37 22.98
N ILE A 351 -1.71 8.58 24.04
CA ILE A 351 -2.00 9.60 25.07
C ILE A 351 -1.62 10.98 24.56
N THR A 352 -0.37 11.18 24.12
CA THR A 352 0.15 12.50 23.73
C THR A 352 -0.55 13.03 22.48
N TYR A 353 -0.76 12.18 21.46
CA TYR A 353 -1.48 12.56 20.25
C TYR A 353 -2.92 13.00 20.57
N SER A 354 -3.65 12.23 21.37
CA SER A 354 -5.03 12.56 21.71
C SER A 354 -5.14 13.84 22.57
N ILE A 355 -4.20 14.06 23.50
CA ILE A 355 -4.13 15.28 24.32
C ILE A 355 -3.78 16.49 23.46
N PHE A 356 -2.74 16.43 22.62
CA PHE A 356 -2.37 17.56 21.77
C PHE A 356 -3.46 17.88 20.75
N PHE A 357 -4.07 16.87 20.14
CA PHE A 357 -5.21 17.09 19.25
C PHE A 357 -6.35 17.79 20.00
N GLY A 358 -6.73 17.29 21.17
CA GLY A 358 -7.79 17.88 21.99
C GLY A 358 -7.49 19.31 22.43
N PHE A 359 -6.23 19.61 22.75
CA PHE A 359 -5.81 20.98 23.12
C PHE A 359 -5.86 21.94 21.93
N MET A 360 -5.39 21.50 20.76
CA MET A 360 -5.42 22.29 19.52
C MET A 360 -6.84 22.51 18.98
N PHE A 361 -7.69 21.48 19.12
CA PHE A 361 -9.06 21.43 18.60
C PHE A 361 -10.07 21.45 19.74
N GLY A 362 -9.93 22.45 20.63
CA GLY A 362 -10.68 22.53 21.89
C GLY A 362 -12.11 23.06 21.76
N ASP A 363 -13.00 22.27 21.14
CA ASP A 363 -14.45 22.56 21.05
C ASP A 363 -15.27 21.34 21.52
N ALA A 364 -16.14 21.52 22.53
CA ALA A 364 -16.90 20.41 23.10
C ALA A 364 -17.97 19.87 22.14
N GLY A 365 -18.60 20.72 21.35
CA GLY A 365 -19.62 20.31 20.39
C GLY A 365 -19.05 19.52 19.20
N GLN A 366 -18.01 20.06 18.58
CA GLN A 366 -17.32 19.39 17.48
C GLN A 366 -16.58 18.12 17.95
N GLY A 367 -15.97 18.16 19.14
CA GLY A 367 -15.33 17.00 19.78
C GLY A 367 -16.32 15.85 19.99
N LEU A 368 -17.53 16.14 20.44
CA LEU A 368 -18.57 15.12 20.62
C LEU A 368 -19.02 14.52 19.28
N VAL A 369 -19.11 15.32 18.23
CA VAL A 369 -19.41 14.83 16.86
C VAL A 369 -18.30 13.90 16.38
N LEU A 370 -17.02 14.24 16.59
CA LEU A 370 -15.88 13.40 16.24
C LEU A 370 -15.86 12.11 17.06
N LEU A 371 -16.17 12.18 18.36
CA LEU A 371 -16.26 11.02 19.26
C LEU A 371 -17.31 10.02 18.77
N ILE A 372 -18.55 10.48 18.58
CA ILE A 372 -19.66 9.61 18.19
C ILE A 372 -19.49 9.14 16.74
N GLY A 373 -19.17 10.04 15.81
CA GLY A 373 -18.96 9.73 14.40
C GLY A 373 -17.82 8.74 14.18
N GLY A 374 -16.68 8.96 14.85
CA GLY A 374 -15.52 8.07 14.82
C GLY A 374 -15.85 6.68 15.38
N PHE A 375 -16.54 6.62 16.52
CA PHE A 375 -16.94 5.35 17.14
C PHE A 375 -17.90 4.55 16.24
N LEU A 376 -18.91 5.19 15.68
CA LEU A 376 -19.85 4.54 14.76
C LEU A 376 -19.13 4.01 13.50
N LEU A 377 -18.28 4.82 12.91
CA LEU A 377 -17.53 4.44 11.72
C LEU A 377 -16.58 3.26 12.00
N TYR A 378 -15.91 3.26 13.15
CA TYR A 378 -15.08 2.14 13.59
C TYR A 378 -15.90 0.86 13.78
N LYS A 379 -17.07 0.96 14.44
CA LYS A 379 -17.94 -0.19 14.69
C LYS A 379 -18.46 -0.83 13.39
N PHE A 380 -18.83 -0.03 12.39
CA PHE A 380 -19.39 -0.53 11.13
C PHE A 380 -18.34 -0.95 10.11
N LYS A 381 -17.23 -0.20 10.00
CA LYS A 381 -16.22 -0.42 8.94
C LYS A 381 -14.88 -0.91 9.46
N LYS A 382 -14.66 -0.97 10.78
CA LYS A 382 -13.39 -1.39 11.43
C LYS A 382 -12.15 -0.65 10.90
N ILE A 383 -12.29 0.65 10.59
CA ILE A 383 -11.19 1.50 10.12
C ILE A 383 -10.45 2.04 11.34
N ASP A 384 -9.15 1.73 11.50
CA ASP A 384 -8.33 2.14 12.64
C ASP A 384 -8.28 3.66 12.82
N LEU A 385 -8.18 4.43 11.74
CA LEU A 385 -8.20 5.89 11.76
C LEU A 385 -9.47 6.44 12.42
N ALA A 386 -10.62 5.80 12.24
CA ALA A 386 -11.88 6.23 12.86
C ALA A 386 -11.87 6.06 14.38
N ALA A 387 -11.21 5.01 14.90
CA ALA A 387 -11.02 4.83 16.33
C ALA A 387 -10.10 5.91 16.93
N ILE A 388 -9.03 6.27 16.21
CA ILE A 388 -8.12 7.36 16.60
C ILE A 388 -8.89 8.68 16.68
N ILE A 389 -9.69 9.02 15.66
CA ILE A 389 -10.55 10.23 15.64
C ILE A 389 -11.53 10.23 16.81
N SER A 390 -12.09 9.08 17.17
CA SER A 390 -12.97 8.96 18.32
C SER A 390 -12.25 9.29 19.64
N CYS A 391 -11.02 8.77 19.83
CA CYS A 391 -10.19 9.10 20.99
C CYS A 391 -9.83 10.60 21.03
N CYS A 392 -9.45 11.17 19.88
CA CYS A 392 -9.18 12.61 19.76
C CYS A 392 -10.42 13.45 20.09
N GLY A 393 -11.61 13.05 19.62
CA GLY A 393 -12.88 13.67 19.91
C GLY A 393 -13.22 13.68 21.42
N PHE A 394 -12.85 12.62 22.14
CA PHE A 394 -13.00 12.56 23.59
C PHE A 394 -12.18 13.65 24.29
N PHE A 395 -10.89 13.77 23.97
CA PHE A 395 -10.04 14.82 24.55
C PHE A 395 -10.43 16.22 24.08
N SER A 396 -10.84 16.37 22.81
CA SER A 396 -11.39 17.64 22.30
C SER A 396 -12.62 18.09 23.07
N THR A 397 -13.51 17.17 23.44
CA THR A 397 -14.66 17.48 24.28
C THR A 397 -14.24 17.95 25.67
N ILE A 398 -13.23 17.32 26.28
CA ILE A 398 -12.71 17.74 27.62
C ILE A 398 -12.10 19.14 27.53
N PHE A 399 -11.19 19.38 26.56
CA PHE A 399 -10.58 20.70 26.42
C PHE A 399 -11.59 21.77 25.99
N GLY A 400 -12.60 21.42 25.19
CA GLY A 400 -13.70 22.30 24.82
C GLY A 400 -14.49 22.75 26.06
N CYS A 401 -14.74 21.87 27.01
CA CYS A 401 -15.33 22.25 28.32
C CYS A 401 -14.39 23.11 29.16
N LEU A 402 -13.07 22.87 29.09
CA LEU A 402 -12.08 23.69 29.82
C LEU A 402 -11.97 25.09 29.22
N PHE A 403 -12.06 25.24 27.91
CA PHE A 403 -12.01 26.52 27.21
C PHE A 403 -13.37 27.21 27.13
N GLY A 404 -14.47 26.48 27.40
CA GLY A 404 -15.83 27.01 27.35
C GLY A 404 -16.41 27.19 25.96
N SER A 405 -15.92 26.42 24.97
CA SER A 405 -16.40 26.48 23.57
C SER A 405 -17.30 25.29 23.21
N VAL A 406 -18.48 25.59 22.64
CA VAL A 406 -19.43 24.59 22.14
C VAL A 406 -19.91 25.05 20.76
N PHE A 407 -19.47 24.40 19.67
CA PHE A 407 -19.72 24.82 18.28
C PHE A 407 -19.36 26.31 18.04
N GLY A 408 -18.30 26.78 18.71
CA GLY A 408 -17.84 28.16 18.67
C GLY A 408 -18.58 29.16 19.58
N PHE A 409 -19.67 28.76 20.21
CA PHE A 409 -20.33 29.61 21.20
C PHE A 409 -19.59 29.58 22.55
N GLU A 410 -19.13 30.72 23.02
CA GLU A 410 -18.40 30.87 24.29
C GLU A 410 -19.32 31.18 25.47
N ASP A 411 -20.62 31.48 25.21
CA ASP A 411 -21.60 31.86 26.24
C ASP A 411 -22.40 30.67 26.81
N VAL A 412 -22.31 29.49 26.17
CA VAL A 412 -23.11 28.30 26.52
C VAL A 412 -22.57 27.61 27.79
N ILE A 413 -21.24 27.49 27.86
CA ILE A 413 -20.56 26.92 29.01
C ILE A 413 -19.53 27.93 29.54
N PRO A 414 -19.53 28.28 30.82
CA PRO A 414 -18.47 29.13 31.38
C PRO A 414 -17.13 28.42 31.26
N ALA A 415 -16.10 29.10 30.75
CA ALA A 415 -14.75 28.54 30.66
C ALA A 415 -14.28 28.14 32.08
N LEU A 416 -13.95 26.86 32.23
CA LEU A 416 -13.47 26.32 33.52
C LEU A 416 -11.99 26.65 33.77
N TRP A 417 -11.24 26.96 32.73
CA TRP A 417 -9.78 27.19 32.84
C TRP A 417 -9.33 28.46 32.12
N LEU A 418 -9.26 28.46 30.79
CA LEU A 418 -8.73 29.54 29.96
C LEU A 418 -9.67 29.84 28.80
N LYS A 419 -9.81 31.12 28.43
CA LYS A 419 -10.34 31.50 27.14
C LYS A 419 -9.19 31.76 26.17
N PRO A 420 -9.05 31.00 25.06
CA PRO A 420 -7.88 31.09 24.15
C PRO A 420 -7.67 32.47 23.52
N THR A 421 -8.76 33.23 23.33
CA THR A 421 -8.72 34.56 22.70
C THR A 421 -8.41 35.68 23.69
N GLU A 422 -8.80 35.58 24.96
CA GLU A 422 -8.75 36.67 25.91
C GLU A 422 -7.62 36.56 26.95
N ALA A 423 -7.16 35.32 27.23
CA ALA A 423 -6.20 35.08 28.30
C ALA A 423 -4.82 35.64 27.96
N MET A 424 -4.37 36.65 28.70
CA MET A 424 -3.08 37.31 28.55
C MET A 424 -2.27 37.20 29.80
N THR A 425 -0.97 36.89 29.69
CA THR A 425 -0.01 36.88 30.79
C THR A 425 1.08 37.91 30.50
N ASP A 426 1.34 38.79 31.49
CA ASP A 426 2.43 39.77 31.39
C ASP A 426 3.76 39.08 31.74
N LEU A 427 4.64 38.99 30.73
CA LEU A 427 5.97 38.41 30.86
C LEU A 427 7.03 39.51 30.99
N PRO A 428 7.95 39.43 31.97
CA PRO A 428 9.08 40.32 32.02
C PRO A 428 9.92 40.13 30.74
N PHE A 429 10.30 41.21 30.07
CA PHE A 429 11.05 41.35 28.81
C PHE A 429 10.27 41.06 27.49
N VAL A 430 9.23 40.23 27.48
CA VAL A 430 8.48 39.87 26.27
C VAL A 430 7.20 40.68 26.14
N GLY A 431 6.70 41.25 27.23
CA GLY A 431 5.43 41.99 27.27
C GLY A 431 4.22 41.05 27.45
N ARG A 432 3.09 41.43 26.86
CA ARG A 432 1.86 40.63 26.95
C ARG A 432 1.86 39.51 25.96
N LEU A 433 1.86 38.28 26.45
CA LEU A 433 1.74 37.08 25.63
C LEU A 433 0.46 36.33 25.99
N ASN A 434 -0.16 35.70 24.99
CA ASN A 434 -1.32 34.87 25.24
C ASN A 434 -0.92 33.67 26.12
N THR A 435 -1.66 33.46 27.19
CA THR A 435 -1.41 32.42 28.23
C THR A 435 -1.39 31.01 27.62
N VAL A 436 -2.17 30.76 26.53
CA VAL A 436 -2.24 29.47 25.85
C VAL A 436 -0.87 29.05 25.28
N PHE A 437 -0.07 30.01 24.77
CA PHE A 437 1.29 29.72 24.30
C PHE A 437 2.21 29.29 25.42
N VAL A 438 2.10 29.96 26.56
CA VAL A 438 2.91 29.66 27.75
C VAL A 438 2.61 28.24 28.22
N VAL A 439 1.31 27.92 28.34
CA VAL A 439 0.88 26.57 28.71
C VAL A 439 1.31 25.51 27.71
N ALA A 440 1.21 25.79 26.41
CA ALA A 440 1.65 24.86 25.35
C ALA A 440 3.15 24.57 25.44
N ILE A 441 3.99 25.60 25.66
CA ILE A 441 5.43 25.45 25.87
C ILE A 441 5.73 24.65 27.15
N ALA A 442 5.06 24.96 28.26
CA ALA A 442 5.26 24.26 29.53
C ALA A 442 4.88 22.75 29.40
N LEU A 443 3.76 22.46 28.76
CA LEU A 443 3.34 21.10 28.45
C LEU A 443 4.38 20.38 27.56
N GLY A 444 4.88 21.05 26.51
CA GLY A 444 5.93 20.54 25.66
C GLY A 444 7.23 20.24 26.42
N MET A 445 7.68 21.14 27.25
CA MET A 445 8.85 20.93 28.14
C MET A 445 8.67 19.69 29.03
N GLY A 446 7.48 19.53 29.62
CA GLY A 446 7.14 18.36 30.44
C GLY A 446 7.22 17.05 29.64
N VAL A 447 6.68 17.04 28.42
CA VAL A 447 6.73 15.84 27.54
C VAL A 447 8.15 15.54 27.09
N ILE A 448 8.97 16.55 26.76
CA ILE A 448 10.40 16.36 26.43
C ILE A 448 11.14 15.73 27.63
N LEU A 449 10.97 16.24 28.83
CA LEU A 449 11.59 15.66 30.03
C LEU A 449 11.16 14.21 30.24
N PHE A 450 9.90 13.91 30.01
CA PHE A 450 9.38 12.55 30.12
C PHE A 450 10.01 11.61 29.08
N THR A 451 10.16 12.05 27.82
CA THR A 451 10.82 11.24 26.77
C THR A 451 12.30 11.01 27.06
N MET A 452 13.01 11.97 27.67
CA MET A 452 14.38 11.77 28.14
C MET A 452 14.48 10.71 29.23
N ILE A 453 13.52 10.67 30.17
CA ILE A 453 13.46 9.62 31.19
C ILE A 453 13.24 8.24 30.54
N LEU A 454 12.37 8.15 29.54
CA LEU A 454 12.17 6.92 28.78
C LEU A 454 13.45 6.47 28.07
N ASN A 455 14.16 7.39 27.43
CA ASN A 455 15.44 7.09 26.79
C ASN A 455 16.47 6.56 27.78
N MET A 456 16.60 7.23 28.94
CA MET A 456 17.49 6.78 30.01
C MET A 456 17.15 5.38 30.50
N THR A 457 15.86 5.08 30.74
CA THR A 457 15.43 3.74 31.22
C THR A 457 15.71 2.65 30.20
N THR A 458 15.50 2.94 28.90
CA THR A 458 15.78 2.01 27.81
C THR A 458 17.28 1.80 27.63
N SER A 459 18.09 2.86 27.65
CA SER A 459 19.55 2.78 27.51
C SER A 459 20.19 2.09 28.70
N PHE A 460 19.69 2.31 29.93
CA PHE A 460 20.13 1.60 31.12
C PHE A 460 19.87 0.10 31.03
N LYS A 461 18.68 -0.32 30.55
CA LYS A 461 18.32 -1.71 30.33
C LYS A 461 19.22 -2.38 29.29
N ASN A 462 19.65 -1.63 28.27
CA ASN A 462 20.51 -2.12 27.20
C ASN A 462 22.01 -2.06 27.55
N HIS A 463 22.36 -1.65 28.79
CA HIS A 463 23.73 -1.49 29.25
C HIS A 463 24.58 -0.53 28.40
N ASP A 464 23.95 0.44 27.72
CA ASP A 464 24.63 1.48 26.95
C ASP A 464 25.03 2.64 27.90
N THR A 465 26.26 2.62 28.37
CA THR A 465 26.75 3.60 29.37
C THR A 465 26.85 5.01 28.79
N GLU A 466 27.22 5.14 27.52
CA GLU A 466 27.33 6.44 26.85
C GLU A 466 25.97 7.14 26.78
N LYS A 467 24.95 6.46 26.22
CA LYS A 467 23.60 7.00 26.08
C LYS A 467 22.87 7.21 27.38
N THR A 468 23.19 6.43 28.42
CA THR A 468 22.54 6.58 29.74
C THR A 468 23.03 7.84 30.46
N TRP A 469 24.36 8.08 30.48
CA TRP A 469 24.96 9.09 31.35
C TRP A 469 25.36 10.37 30.65
N PHE A 470 25.99 10.28 29.46
CA PHE A 470 26.71 11.38 28.84
C PHE A 470 26.06 11.96 27.60
N ASP A 471 25.08 11.26 27.02
CA ASP A 471 24.42 11.70 25.80
C ASP A 471 23.45 12.87 26.04
N THR A 472 23.10 13.56 24.96
CA THR A 472 22.18 14.69 24.93
C THR A 472 20.78 14.35 25.44
N ASN A 473 20.29 13.13 25.19
CA ASN A 473 19.04 12.61 25.72
C ASN A 473 19.25 11.71 26.96
N GLY A 474 20.48 11.64 27.49
CA GLY A 474 20.85 10.95 28.73
C GLY A 474 20.74 11.84 29.97
N LEU A 475 21.38 11.40 31.06
CA LEU A 475 21.31 12.13 32.34
C LEU A 475 21.89 13.55 32.25
N ALA A 476 23.01 13.74 31.54
CA ALA A 476 23.61 15.07 31.39
C ALA A 476 22.66 16.05 30.68
N GLY A 477 22.07 15.61 29.54
CA GLY A 477 21.08 16.41 28.83
C GLY A 477 19.82 16.67 29.65
N PHE A 478 19.33 15.66 30.40
CA PHE A 478 18.17 15.80 31.29
C PHE A 478 18.41 16.87 32.37
N VAL A 479 19.55 16.84 33.08
CA VAL A 479 19.88 17.82 34.12
C VAL A 479 19.98 19.23 33.51
N PHE A 480 20.61 19.38 32.36
CA PHE A 480 20.69 20.67 31.67
C PHE A 480 19.29 21.20 31.30
N TYR A 481 18.47 20.39 30.61
CA TYR A 481 17.15 20.82 30.16
C TYR A 481 16.15 21.04 31.31
N PHE A 482 16.21 20.21 32.36
CA PHE A 482 15.43 20.38 33.55
C PHE A 482 15.81 21.70 34.27
N SER A 483 17.10 22.00 34.38
CA SER A 483 17.59 23.25 34.95
C SER A 483 17.11 24.46 34.16
N LEU A 484 17.10 24.38 32.86
CA LEU A 484 16.59 25.41 31.95
C LEU A 484 15.09 25.62 32.19
N ALA A 485 14.30 24.54 32.16
CA ALA A 485 12.87 24.59 32.39
C ALA A 485 12.53 25.16 33.79
N ALA A 486 13.19 24.67 34.83
CA ALA A 486 12.99 25.15 36.19
C ALA A 486 13.35 26.65 36.34
N THR A 487 14.43 27.11 35.72
CA THR A 487 14.83 28.52 35.72
C THR A 487 13.79 29.40 35.05
N ILE A 488 13.26 28.97 33.88
CA ILE A 488 12.20 29.69 33.16
C ILE A 488 10.93 29.75 34.02
N VAL A 489 10.50 28.65 34.62
CA VAL A 489 9.30 28.60 35.48
C VAL A 489 9.46 29.48 36.71
N MET A 490 10.61 29.43 37.38
CA MET A 490 10.87 30.30 38.55
C MET A 490 10.86 31.78 38.17
N PHE A 491 11.49 32.11 37.06
CA PHE A 491 11.53 33.47 36.53
C PHE A 491 10.11 34.01 36.22
N MET A 492 9.29 33.18 35.57
CA MET A 492 7.91 33.54 35.24
C MET A 492 7.00 33.64 36.46
N SER A 493 7.26 32.82 37.49
CA SER A 493 6.52 32.86 38.75
C SER A 493 6.93 34.02 39.68
N GLY A 494 7.87 34.86 39.24
CA GLY A 494 8.35 36.01 40.05
C GLY A 494 9.18 35.62 41.28
N HIS A 495 9.66 34.38 41.35
CA HIS A 495 10.51 33.93 42.44
C HIS A 495 11.95 34.38 42.19
N THR A 496 12.68 34.62 43.27
CA THR A 496 14.11 34.96 43.19
C THR A 496 14.91 33.81 42.57
N LEU A 497 15.68 34.11 41.53
CA LEU A 497 16.56 33.12 40.90
C LEU A 497 17.59 32.60 41.89
N PRO A 498 18.04 31.33 41.79
CA PRO A 498 19.13 30.79 42.57
C PRO A 498 20.41 31.64 42.44
N ALA A 499 21.32 31.56 43.40
CA ALA A 499 22.58 32.27 43.35
C ALA A 499 23.32 31.93 42.03
N ALA A 500 24.01 32.94 41.43
CA ALA A 500 24.70 32.81 40.16
C ALA A 500 25.65 31.60 40.11
N ALA A 501 26.29 31.28 41.23
CA ALA A 501 27.16 30.09 41.32
C ALA A 501 26.42 28.77 41.09
N ILE A 502 25.20 28.63 41.60
CA ILE A 502 24.36 27.44 41.43
C ILE A 502 23.93 27.33 39.98
N LEU A 503 23.49 28.41 39.35
CA LEU A 503 23.12 28.44 37.94
C LEU A 503 24.30 28.04 37.02
N ILE A 504 25.50 28.59 37.29
CA ILE A 504 26.72 28.24 36.51
C ILE A 504 26.97 26.73 36.63
N ILE A 505 26.93 26.15 37.82
CA ILE A 505 27.13 24.71 38.01
C ILE A 505 26.06 23.89 37.25
N MET A 506 24.79 24.28 37.38
CA MET A 506 23.66 23.55 36.75
C MET A 506 23.67 23.62 35.22
N PHE A 507 24.27 24.65 34.62
CA PHE A 507 24.35 24.76 33.16
C PHE A 507 25.71 24.31 32.60
N VAL A 508 26.82 24.75 33.19
CA VAL A 508 28.14 24.50 32.65
C VAL A 508 28.59 23.04 32.86
N LEU A 509 28.31 22.48 34.03
CA LEU A 509 28.73 21.09 34.31
C LEU A 509 28.10 20.06 33.35
N PRO A 510 26.79 20.03 33.10
CA PRO A 510 26.23 19.11 32.12
C PRO A 510 26.76 19.35 30.69
N LEU A 511 26.99 20.60 30.28
CA LEU A 511 27.57 20.92 28.98
C LEU A 511 29.00 20.37 28.85
N LEU A 512 29.81 20.49 29.89
CA LEU A 512 31.15 19.90 29.92
C LEU A 512 31.10 18.37 29.88
N VAL A 513 30.16 17.75 30.61
CA VAL A 513 29.98 16.30 30.58
C VAL A 513 29.59 15.82 29.18
N MET A 514 28.66 16.51 28.50
CA MET A 514 28.28 16.20 27.12
C MET A 514 29.48 16.44 26.14
N PHE A 515 30.23 17.49 26.32
CA PHE A 515 31.43 17.77 25.49
C PHE A 515 32.47 16.65 25.60
N PHE A 516 32.71 16.14 26.81
CA PHE A 516 33.68 15.08 27.07
C PHE A 516 33.06 13.67 27.05
N LYS A 517 31.94 13.45 26.39
CA LYS A 517 31.23 12.15 26.37
C LYS A 517 32.12 10.97 25.90
N GLU A 518 32.88 11.14 24.79
CA GLU A 518 33.75 10.09 24.25
C GLU A 518 34.86 9.69 25.22
N PRO A 519 35.71 10.64 25.75
CA PRO A 519 36.77 10.26 26.67
C PRO A 519 36.24 9.74 28.01
N LEU A 520 35.10 10.22 28.49
CA LEU A 520 34.50 9.75 29.72
C LEU A 520 33.98 8.31 29.56
N THR A 521 33.33 8.00 28.45
CA THR A 521 32.87 6.63 28.13
C THR A 521 34.07 5.69 27.98
N ALA A 522 35.14 6.11 27.27
CA ALA A 522 36.35 5.32 27.10
C ALA A 522 37.03 4.99 28.44
N VAL A 523 37.00 5.91 29.39
CA VAL A 523 37.53 5.68 30.74
C VAL A 523 36.67 4.66 31.52
N LEU A 524 35.34 4.77 31.43
CA LEU A 524 34.44 3.87 32.14
C LEU A 524 34.48 2.45 31.56
N GLU A 525 34.55 2.32 30.25
CA GLU A 525 34.58 1.03 29.53
C GLU A 525 36.00 0.46 29.40
N LYS A 526 37.02 1.14 29.93
CA LYS A 526 38.42 0.73 29.89
C LYS A 526 38.95 0.48 28.47
N LYS A 527 38.50 1.25 27.48
CA LYS A 527 39.00 1.18 26.11
C LYS A 527 40.40 1.78 26.02
N SER A 528 41.24 1.20 25.17
CA SER A 528 42.64 1.65 25.01
C SER A 528 42.76 2.96 24.23
N GLU A 529 41.86 3.27 23.33
CA GLU A 529 41.81 4.55 22.61
C GLU A 529 40.81 5.49 23.28
N LYS A 530 41.32 6.62 23.80
CA LYS A 530 40.51 7.62 24.54
C LYS A 530 39.96 8.72 23.66
N ILE A 531 40.53 8.98 22.50
CA ILE A 531 40.14 10.06 21.57
C ILE A 531 40.35 9.54 20.15
N SER A 532 39.30 9.50 19.36
CA SER A 532 39.35 9.14 17.94
C SER A 532 39.71 10.38 17.11
N GLY A 533 40.76 10.30 16.30
CA GLY A 533 41.07 11.32 15.30
C GLY A 533 41.96 12.53 15.73
N GLY A 534 42.44 12.56 16.96
CA GLY A 534 43.34 13.62 17.43
C GLY A 534 42.64 14.78 18.14
N VAL A 535 43.40 15.47 19.05
CA VAL A 535 42.85 16.49 19.96
C VAL A 535 42.22 17.70 19.23
N GLY A 536 42.80 18.14 18.12
CA GLY A 536 42.26 19.27 17.36
C GLY A 536 40.92 18.96 16.72
N MET A 537 40.77 17.77 16.14
CA MET A 537 39.50 17.31 15.53
C MET A 537 38.43 17.12 16.60
N PHE A 538 38.76 16.53 17.73
CA PHE A 538 37.87 16.35 18.88
C PHE A 538 37.29 17.69 19.38
N ILE A 539 38.14 18.73 19.57
CA ILE A 539 37.66 20.03 20.04
C ILE A 539 36.72 20.69 19.02
N THR A 540 37.07 20.63 17.73
CA THR A 540 36.25 21.24 16.69
C THR A 540 34.93 20.52 16.54
N GLN A 541 34.93 19.19 16.49
CA GLN A 541 33.71 18.36 16.40
C GLN A 541 32.84 18.55 17.64
N GLY A 542 33.39 18.47 18.84
CA GLY A 542 32.67 18.65 20.09
C GLY A 542 32.01 20.03 20.23
N PHE A 543 32.68 21.11 19.74
CA PHE A 543 32.08 22.44 19.72
C PHE A 543 30.85 22.51 18.80
N PHE A 544 30.93 21.99 17.58
CA PHE A 544 29.82 22.01 16.66
C PHE A 544 28.66 21.11 17.15
N GLU A 545 28.97 19.94 17.70
CA GLU A 545 27.97 19.04 18.29
C GLU A 545 27.23 19.72 19.45
N LEU A 546 27.95 20.39 20.33
CA LEU A 546 27.34 21.11 21.47
C LEU A 546 26.46 22.27 21.00
N PHE A 547 26.89 23.00 19.95
CA PHE A 547 26.10 24.06 19.35
C PHE A 547 24.83 23.52 18.71
N GLU A 548 24.91 22.40 17.98
CA GLU A 548 23.75 21.69 17.40
C GLU A 548 22.76 21.25 18.48
N VAL A 549 23.25 20.72 19.61
CA VAL A 549 22.43 20.31 20.75
C VAL A 549 21.65 21.49 21.33
N LEU A 550 22.29 22.62 21.55
CA LEU A 550 21.65 23.83 22.06
C LEU A 550 20.57 24.35 21.11
N LEU A 551 20.87 24.37 19.80
CA LEU A 551 19.90 24.74 18.76
C LEU A 551 18.72 23.76 18.73
N SER A 552 18.99 22.46 18.86
CA SER A 552 17.95 21.42 18.87
C SER A 552 17.02 21.58 20.07
N TYR A 553 17.53 21.81 21.27
CA TYR A 553 16.70 22.06 22.45
C TYR A 553 15.82 23.29 22.29
N PHE A 554 16.39 24.39 21.78
CA PHE A 554 15.64 25.62 21.54
C PHE A 554 14.55 25.42 20.46
N SER A 555 14.90 24.87 19.32
CA SER A 555 14.00 24.64 18.19
C SER A 555 12.85 23.70 18.58
N ASN A 556 13.16 22.60 19.26
CA ASN A 556 12.15 21.62 19.67
C ASN A 556 11.19 22.19 20.73
N THR A 557 11.70 23.02 21.64
CA THR A 557 10.85 23.71 22.62
C THR A 557 9.91 24.73 21.95
N LEU A 558 10.43 25.51 20.98
CA LEU A 558 9.62 26.43 20.20
C LEU A 558 8.57 25.74 19.32
N SER A 559 8.81 24.51 18.88
CA SER A 559 7.83 23.73 18.08
C SER A 559 6.50 23.56 18.80
N PHE A 560 6.49 23.53 20.13
CA PHE A 560 5.26 23.40 20.92
C PHE A 560 4.41 24.68 20.94
N VAL A 561 4.94 25.84 20.53
CA VAL A 561 4.16 27.07 20.32
C VAL A 561 3.03 26.82 19.31
N ARG A 562 3.26 25.92 18.36
CA ARG A 562 2.26 25.49 17.36
C ARG A 562 0.97 24.99 18.02
N VAL A 563 1.08 24.26 19.13
CA VAL A 563 -0.08 23.73 19.88
C VAL A 563 -0.99 24.88 20.33
N GLY A 564 -0.40 25.92 20.90
CA GLY A 564 -1.13 27.13 21.28
C GLY A 564 -1.63 27.93 20.09
N ALA A 565 -0.83 28.02 19.00
CA ALA A 565 -1.23 28.74 17.80
C ALA A 565 -2.49 28.16 17.15
N PHE A 566 -2.58 26.83 17.06
CA PHE A 566 -3.78 26.17 16.50
C PHE A 566 -4.99 26.30 17.42
N ALA A 567 -4.81 26.24 18.75
CA ALA A 567 -5.90 26.48 19.69
C ALA A 567 -6.51 27.90 19.55
N VAL A 568 -5.66 28.93 19.40
CA VAL A 568 -6.11 30.31 19.17
C VAL A 568 -6.71 30.47 17.75
N SER A 569 -6.12 29.83 16.75
CA SER A 569 -6.62 29.85 15.35
C SER A 569 -8.00 29.21 15.27
N HIS A 570 -8.23 28.09 15.96
CA HIS A 570 -9.54 27.42 16.02
C HIS A 570 -10.61 28.35 16.58
N ALA A 571 -10.35 28.95 17.74
CA ALA A 571 -11.28 29.91 18.35
C ALA A 571 -11.57 31.11 17.43
N ALA A 572 -10.55 31.67 16.78
CA ALA A 572 -10.72 32.77 15.83
C ALA A 572 -11.53 32.35 14.60
N MET A 573 -11.30 31.17 14.03
CA MET A 573 -12.09 30.67 12.90
C MET A 573 -13.55 30.47 13.27
N MET A 574 -13.82 29.95 14.46
CA MET A 574 -15.19 29.79 14.93
C MET A 574 -15.90 31.14 15.13
N GLN A 575 -15.21 32.16 15.63
CA GLN A 575 -15.76 33.53 15.70
C GLN A 575 -16.12 34.05 14.30
N VAL A 576 -15.29 33.84 13.29
CA VAL A 576 -15.60 34.22 11.89
C VAL A 576 -16.85 33.50 11.38
N VAL A 577 -16.99 32.20 11.65
CA VAL A 577 -18.19 31.42 11.26
C VAL A 577 -19.45 32.00 11.91
N LEU A 578 -19.40 32.32 13.19
CA LEU A 578 -20.52 32.91 13.94
C LEU A 578 -20.86 34.33 13.45
N MET A 579 -19.85 35.13 13.12
CA MET A 579 -20.03 36.47 12.54
C MET A 579 -20.72 36.38 11.16
N LEU A 580 -20.27 35.46 10.28
CA LEU A 580 -20.90 35.21 8.98
C LEU A 580 -22.34 34.68 9.12
N ALA A 581 -22.62 33.95 10.17
CA ALA A 581 -23.96 33.45 10.49
C ALA A 581 -24.89 34.52 11.07
N GLY A 582 -24.39 35.76 11.36
CA GLY A 582 -25.16 36.82 11.96
C GLY A 582 -25.53 36.58 13.44
N ALA A 583 -24.79 35.77 14.16
CA ALA A 583 -25.07 35.42 15.55
C ALA A 583 -25.06 36.65 16.48
N GLU A 584 -24.24 37.67 16.18
CA GLU A 584 -24.16 38.93 16.91
C GLU A 584 -25.37 39.86 16.64
N THR A 585 -26.06 39.67 15.52
CA THR A 585 -27.21 40.54 15.13
C THR A 585 -28.57 40.03 15.60
N GLY A 586 -28.59 38.93 16.38
CA GLY A 586 -29.81 38.43 17.05
C GLY A 586 -30.67 37.46 16.25
N ALA A 587 -30.31 37.12 14.99
CA ALA A 587 -31.03 36.15 14.16
C ALA A 587 -30.02 35.20 13.48
N PRO A 588 -29.44 34.23 14.17
CA PRO A 588 -28.40 33.36 13.60
C PRO A 588 -28.94 32.47 12.49
N SER A 589 -28.24 32.45 11.35
CA SER A 589 -28.55 31.57 10.23
C SER A 589 -28.04 30.15 10.53
N ILE A 590 -28.94 29.24 10.95
CA ILE A 590 -28.61 27.84 11.29
C ILE A 590 -27.87 27.11 10.14
N PRO A 591 -28.27 27.23 8.85
CA PRO A 591 -27.53 26.57 7.77
C PRO A 591 -26.07 27.01 7.66
N VAL A 592 -25.77 28.30 7.89
CA VAL A 592 -24.40 28.83 7.84
C VAL A 592 -23.58 28.30 9.00
N ILE A 593 -24.17 28.20 10.21
CA ILE A 593 -23.51 27.60 11.38
C ILE A 593 -23.17 26.13 11.10
N VAL A 594 -24.13 25.35 10.61
CA VAL A 594 -23.91 23.91 10.34
C VAL A 594 -22.85 23.69 9.25
N LEU A 595 -22.94 24.40 8.14
CA LEU A 595 -21.96 24.30 7.04
C LEU A 595 -20.58 24.80 7.47
N GLY A 596 -20.52 25.90 8.22
CA GLY A 596 -19.27 26.44 8.75
C GLY A 596 -18.60 25.49 9.73
N ASN A 597 -19.35 24.93 10.69
CA ASN A 597 -18.84 23.92 11.61
C ASN A 597 -18.38 22.65 10.89
N LEU A 598 -19.13 22.18 9.90
CA LEU A 598 -18.73 21.01 9.10
C LEU A 598 -17.43 21.27 8.34
N PHE A 599 -17.29 22.45 7.74
CA PHE A 599 -16.09 22.85 7.01
C PHE A 599 -14.89 22.98 7.93
N VAL A 600 -15.03 23.69 9.05
CA VAL A 600 -13.95 23.86 10.04
C VAL A 600 -13.57 22.51 10.63
N CYS A 601 -14.53 21.71 11.05
CA CYS A 601 -14.27 20.37 11.61
C CYS A 601 -13.50 19.46 10.62
N GLY A 602 -13.89 19.46 9.35
CA GLY A 602 -13.23 18.64 8.34
C GLY A 602 -11.83 19.13 7.97
N MET A 603 -11.71 20.41 7.62
CA MET A 603 -10.45 20.99 7.17
C MET A 603 -9.44 21.15 8.30
N GLU A 604 -9.86 21.77 9.40
CA GLU A 604 -8.96 22.02 10.51
C GLU A 604 -8.63 20.75 11.28
N GLY A 605 -9.59 19.83 11.46
CA GLY A 605 -9.33 18.53 12.06
C GLY A 605 -8.27 17.73 11.33
N LEU A 606 -8.26 17.80 9.98
CA LEU A 606 -7.19 17.18 9.16
C LEU A 606 -5.84 17.87 9.38
N ILE A 607 -5.81 19.20 9.33
CA ILE A 607 -4.57 19.98 9.50
C ILE A 607 -3.99 19.76 10.90
N VAL A 608 -4.81 19.86 11.94
CA VAL A 608 -4.41 19.61 13.32
C VAL A 608 -3.88 18.18 13.48
N GLY A 609 -4.57 17.17 12.92
CA GLY A 609 -4.11 15.79 12.95
C GLY A 609 -2.71 15.60 12.37
N ILE A 610 -2.43 16.25 11.22
CA ILE A 610 -1.10 16.21 10.59
C ILE A 610 -0.06 16.95 11.46
N GLN A 611 -0.41 18.09 12.04
CA GLN A 611 0.53 18.88 12.84
C GLN A 611 0.89 18.20 14.16
N VAL A 612 -0.08 17.50 14.78
CA VAL A 612 0.20 16.68 15.97
C VAL A 612 1.09 15.50 15.61
N LEU A 613 0.81 14.80 14.49
CA LEU A 613 1.65 13.67 14.04
C LEU A 613 3.09 14.11 13.77
N ARG A 614 3.26 15.29 13.15
CA ARG A 614 4.58 15.87 12.93
C ARG A 614 5.30 16.12 14.26
N LEU A 615 4.61 16.62 15.26
CA LEU A 615 5.16 16.90 16.58
C LEU A 615 5.58 15.60 17.28
N GLU A 616 4.77 14.54 17.17
CA GLU A 616 5.12 13.22 17.69
C GLU A 616 6.38 12.65 17.05
N TYR A 617 6.51 12.74 15.74
CA TYR A 617 7.62 12.11 15.02
C TYR A 617 8.94 12.88 15.17
N TYR A 618 8.91 14.21 15.09
CA TYR A 618 10.14 14.99 15.05
C TYR A 618 10.62 15.45 16.43
N GLU A 619 9.70 15.79 17.35
CA GLU A 619 10.06 16.30 18.65
C GLU A 619 10.10 15.22 19.75
N LEU A 620 9.24 14.19 19.66
CA LEU A 620 9.18 13.11 20.65
C LEU A 620 9.98 11.88 20.23
N PHE A 621 9.61 11.22 19.14
CA PHE A 621 10.22 9.94 18.74
C PHE A 621 11.72 10.06 18.48
N SER A 622 12.16 11.13 17.83
CA SER A 622 13.58 11.35 17.53
C SER A 622 14.51 11.28 18.76
N ARG A 623 13.95 11.40 19.97
CA ARG A 623 14.73 11.41 21.21
C ARG A 623 15.00 10.05 21.83
N PHE A 624 14.08 9.12 21.69
CA PHE A 624 14.19 7.81 22.37
C PHE A 624 13.94 6.63 21.45
N TYR A 625 13.52 6.86 20.20
CA TYR A 625 13.01 5.84 19.32
C TYR A 625 13.68 5.90 17.94
N LYS A 626 14.19 4.79 17.46
CA LYS A 626 14.86 4.70 16.14
C LYS A 626 13.96 4.12 15.05
N GLY A 627 13.02 3.25 15.43
CA GLY A 627 12.10 2.64 14.49
C GLY A 627 12.76 1.70 13.47
N SER A 628 13.87 1.06 13.85
CA SER A 628 14.64 0.18 12.97
C SER A 628 14.23 -1.29 13.07
N GLY A 629 13.11 -1.58 13.74
CA GLY A 629 12.62 -2.93 13.94
C GLY A 629 12.08 -3.56 12.65
N ARG A 630 12.16 -4.89 12.59
CA ARG A 630 11.64 -5.69 11.50
C ARG A 630 10.25 -6.22 11.86
N GLU A 631 9.28 -6.10 10.95
CA GLU A 631 7.94 -6.62 11.16
C GLU A 631 7.94 -8.15 11.21
N PHE A 632 7.20 -8.70 12.18
CA PHE A 632 6.94 -10.13 12.23
C PHE A 632 5.91 -10.50 11.15
N LYS A 633 6.36 -11.21 10.13
CA LYS A 633 5.55 -11.73 9.03
C LYS A 633 5.50 -13.24 9.12
N PRO A 634 4.47 -13.80 9.75
CA PRO A 634 4.35 -15.25 9.87
C PRO A 634 4.18 -15.86 8.47
N PHE A 635 4.77 -17.03 8.28
CA PHE A 635 4.61 -17.80 7.05
C PHE A 635 3.18 -18.35 6.95
N TYR A 636 2.59 -18.71 8.08
CA TYR A 636 1.19 -19.07 8.23
C TYR A 636 0.49 -18.03 9.09
N GLU A 637 -0.61 -17.49 8.60
CA GLU A 637 -1.51 -16.63 9.35
C GLU A 637 -2.64 -17.47 9.96
N LYS A 638 -2.91 -17.26 11.26
CA LYS A 638 -4.02 -17.92 11.98
C LYS A 638 -5.34 -17.30 11.63
#